data_6f6b299966a74c7fd2b241e8583bdebc
#
_entry.id   6f6b299966a74c7fd2b241e8583bdebc
#
_cell.length_a   1.000
_cell.length_b   1.000
_cell.length_c   1.000
_cell.angle_alpha   90.00
_cell.angle_beta   90.00
_cell.angle_gamma   90.00
#
_symmetry.space_group_name_H-M   'P 1'
#
loop_
_entity.id
_entity.type
_entity.pdbx_description
1 polymer ?
#
loop_
_entity_poly.entity_id
_entity_poly.type
_entity_poly.pdbx_seq_one_letter_code
_entity_poly.pdbx_strand_id
1 'polypeptide(L)'
;IKKDVVFQGKYSLRASSDNNEVLYNALTALSNDSTQISELTDLYNKLSIIRKGMKSPEFINYENYKGGTTSLSDLKGKYVYIDVWATWCGPCIAEIPSLKKVEALYHNKNIEFVSISIDVKDRPIYNYDKWRQMIEEKSLGGVQLFADNAWNSQFTKAFVINSIPRFLLIGPDGNIVSGDAPRPSD
;
A
#
# COMPACT_ATOMS: atom_id res chain seq x y z
N ILE A 1 -22.70 -5.57 21.49
CA ILE A 1 -22.86 -4.24 20.81
C ILE A 1 -21.57 -3.40 20.95
N LYS A 2 -21.07 -3.08 22.19
CA LYS A 2 -19.85 -2.25 22.35
C LYS A 2 -18.58 -2.90 21.76
N LYS A 3 -18.39 -4.22 21.93
CA LYS A 3 -17.24 -4.94 21.35
C LYS A 3 -17.23 -4.92 19.82
N ASP A 4 -18.42 -5.00 19.20
CA ASP A 4 -18.55 -4.94 17.74
C ASP A 4 -18.23 -3.53 17.19
N VAL A 5 -18.63 -2.47 17.90
CA VAL A 5 -18.33 -1.08 17.51
C VAL A 5 -16.83 -0.82 17.54
N VAL A 6 -16.12 -1.28 18.58
CA VAL A 6 -14.66 -1.13 18.68
C VAL A 6 -13.95 -1.95 17.61
N PHE A 7 -14.42 -3.18 17.33
CA PHE A 7 -13.86 -4.00 16.27
C PHE A 7 -14.01 -3.36 14.88
N GLN A 8 -15.22 -2.89 14.55
CA GLN A 8 -15.47 -2.15 13.29
C GLN A 8 -14.70 -0.84 13.24
N GLY A 9 -14.56 -0.15 14.37
CA GLY A 9 -13.81 1.09 14.48
C GLY A 9 -12.32 0.96 14.12
N LYS A 10 -11.70 -0.21 14.34
CA LYS A 10 -10.31 -0.48 13.88
C LYS A 10 -10.18 -0.41 12.37
N TYR A 11 -11.18 -0.86 11.61
CA TYR A 11 -11.18 -0.74 10.14
C TYR A 11 -11.32 0.72 9.71
N SER A 12 -12.23 1.46 10.36
CA SER A 12 -12.41 2.89 10.08
C SER A 12 -11.16 3.70 10.43
N LEU A 13 -10.46 3.34 11.51
CA LEU A 13 -9.20 3.99 11.90
C LEU A 13 -8.12 3.79 10.84
N ARG A 14 -8.08 2.63 10.18
CA ARG A 14 -7.13 2.34 9.07
C ARG A 14 -7.49 3.06 7.78
N ALA A 15 -8.78 3.25 7.52
CA ALA A 15 -9.28 3.89 6.31
C ALA A 15 -9.24 5.43 6.38
N SER A 16 -9.15 6.02 7.58
CA SER A 16 -9.18 7.48 7.78
C SER A 16 -7.75 8.03 7.87
N SER A 17 -7.31 8.79 6.87
CA SER A 17 -6.00 9.44 6.90
C SER A 17 -5.96 10.70 7.78
N ASP A 18 -7.07 11.43 7.91
CA ASP A 18 -7.05 12.81 8.41
C ASP A 18 -7.70 13.02 9.78
N ASN A 19 -8.48 12.06 10.31
CA ASN A 19 -9.22 12.18 11.58
C ASN A 19 -8.96 11.04 12.57
N ASN A 20 -7.80 10.42 12.49
CA ASN A 20 -7.46 9.25 13.32
C ASN A 20 -7.47 9.54 14.81
N GLU A 21 -7.12 10.77 15.24
CA GLU A 21 -7.08 11.15 16.65
C GLU A 21 -8.49 11.22 17.26
N VAL A 22 -9.43 11.86 16.58
CA VAL A 22 -10.82 11.97 17.05
C VAL A 22 -11.45 10.58 17.16
N LEU A 23 -11.26 9.75 16.15
CA LEU A 23 -11.79 8.40 16.12
C LEU A 23 -11.12 7.51 17.19
N TYR A 24 -9.80 7.61 17.37
CA TYR A 24 -9.06 6.90 18.40
C TYR A 24 -9.59 7.25 19.80
N ASN A 25 -9.74 8.55 20.11
CA ASN A 25 -10.26 9.01 21.38
C ASN A 25 -11.70 8.51 21.64
N ALA A 26 -12.55 8.53 20.61
CA ALA A 26 -13.92 8.03 20.73
C ALA A 26 -13.96 6.51 20.99
N LEU A 27 -13.14 5.73 20.27
CA LEU A 27 -13.09 4.27 20.41
C LEU A 27 -12.51 3.84 21.78
N THR A 28 -11.49 4.51 22.26
CA THR A 28 -10.90 4.23 23.59
C THR A 28 -11.86 4.60 24.71
N ALA A 29 -12.62 5.69 24.58
CA ALA A 29 -13.65 6.07 25.56
C ALA A 29 -14.83 5.08 25.61
N LEU A 30 -15.11 4.35 24.53
CA LEU A 30 -16.17 3.34 24.48
C LEU A 30 -15.76 1.98 25.07
N SER A 31 -14.46 1.72 25.19
CA SER A 31 -13.94 0.44 25.66
C SER A 31 -13.58 0.50 27.15
N ASN A 32 -13.99 -0.51 27.91
CA ASN A 32 -13.52 -0.78 29.27
C ASN A 32 -12.52 -1.96 29.33
N ASP A 33 -12.11 -2.47 28.17
CA ASP A 33 -11.21 -3.61 28.03
C ASP A 33 -9.80 -3.10 27.76
N SER A 34 -8.91 -3.33 28.71
CA SER A 34 -7.51 -2.87 28.63
C SER A 34 -6.75 -3.44 27.43
N THR A 35 -7.07 -4.67 27.02
CA THR A 35 -6.47 -5.30 25.83
C THR A 35 -6.89 -4.59 24.56
N GLN A 36 -8.18 -4.27 24.44
CA GLN A 36 -8.70 -3.52 23.29
C GLN A 36 -8.11 -2.10 23.23
N ILE A 37 -7.99 -1.43 24.37
CA ILE A 37 -7.38 -0.10 24.44
C ILE A 37 -5.90 -0.15 24.02
N SER A 38 -5.16 -1.15 24.49
CA SER A 38 -3.76 -1.36 24.07
C SER A 38 -3.63 -1.58 22.56
N GLU A 39 -4.45 -2.45 21.98
CA GLU A 39 -4.46 -2.72 20.54
C GLU A 39 -4.83 -1.49 19.70
N LEU A 40 -5.81 -0.68 20.16
CA LEU A 40 -6.17 0.57 19.51
C LEU A 40 -5.03 1.59 19.58
N THR A 41 -4.36 1.68 20.71
CA THR A 41 -3.23 2.58 20.92
C THR A 41 -2.05 2.20 20.03
N ASP A 42 -1.72 0.92 19.96
CA ASP A 42 -0.67 0.41 19.07
C ASP A 42 -0.98 0.69 17.60
N LEU A 43 -2.24 0.47 17.20
CA LEU A 43 -2.69 0.77 15.84
C LEU A 43 -2.60 2.28 15.55
N TYR A 44 -3.11 3.12 16.44
CA TYR A 44 -3.06 4.57 16.32
C TYR A 44 -1.61 5.08 16.19
N ASN A 45 -0.70 4.60 17.05
CA ASN A 45 0.72 4.96 17.01
C ASN A 45 1.36 4.57 15.66
N LYS A 46 1.07 3.36 15.13
CA LYS A 46 1.54 2.94 13.82
C LYS A 46 1.00 3.81 12.69
N LEU A 47 -0.28 4.16 12.75
CA LEU A 47 -0.90 5.01 11.73
C LEU A 47 -0.42 6.46 11.81
N SER A 48 -0.05 6.94 12.99
CA SER A 48 0.40 8.32 13.19
C SER A 48 1.71 8.65 12.47
N ILE A 49 2.57 7.65 12.25
CA ILE A 49 3.86 7.83 11.56
C ILE A 49 3.76 7.73 10.03
N ILE A 50 2.62 7.29 9.49
CA ILE A 50 2.37 7.16 8.05
C ILE A 50 1.32 8.16 7.54
N ARG A 51 1.11 9.26 8.27
CA ARG A 51 0.19 10.34 7.87
C ARG A 51 0.80 11.21 6.76
N LYS A 52 -0.08 11.92 6.06
CA LYS A 52 0.31 12.96 5.09
C LYS A 52 1.37 13.91 5.68
N GLY A 53 2.40 14.19 4.91
CA GLY A 53 3.52 15.04 5.28
C GLY A 53 4.65 14.33 6.05
N MET A 54 4.41 13.11 6.56
CA MET A 54 5.45 12.32 7.21
C MET A 54 6.38 11.68 6.18
N LYS A 55 7.61 11.39 6.60
CA LYS A 55 8.56 10.64 5.78
C LYS A 55 7.99 9.27 5.44
N SER A 56 8.01 8.91 4.16
CA SER A 56 7.56 7.59 3.72
C SER A 56 8.47 6.48 4.25
N PRO A 57 7.92 5.38 4.79
CA PRO A 57 8.63 4.12 4.83
C PRO A 57 9.16 3.74 3.45
N GLU A 58 10.33 3.09 3.40
CA GLU A 58 10.97 2.73 2.15
C GLU A 58 10.81 1.24 1.86
N PHE A 59 10.66 0.90 0.58
CA PHE A 59 11.06 -0.40 0.07
C PHE A 59 12.51 -0.30 -0.40
N ILE A 60 13.31 -1.33 -0.10
CA ILE A 60 14.74 -1.30 -0.35
C ILE A 60 15.14 -2.53 -1.16
N ASN A 61 15.76 -2.31 -2.32
CA ASN A 61 16.29 -3.36 -3.18
C ASN A 61 15.25 -4.41 -3.58
N TYR A 62 14.00 -4.01 -3.84
CA TYR A 62 13.01 -4.95 -4.36
C TYR A 62 13.37 -5.37 -5.78
N GLU A 63 13.23 -6.65 -6.08
CA GLU A 63 13.53 -7.21 -7.39
C GLU A 63 12.67 -6.55 -8.47
N ASN A 64 13.33 -6.03 -9.51
CA ASN A 64 12.65 -5.37 -10.62
C ASN A 64 12.45 -6.36 -11.76
N TYR A 65 11.26 -6.39 -12.34
CA TYR A 65 10.93 -7.22 -13.50
C TYR A 65 11.89 -7.03 -14.68
N LYS A 66 12.37 -5.82 -14.91
CA LYS A 66 13.32 -5.46 -15.98
C LYS A 66 14.77 -5.85 -15.64
N GLY A 67 14.99 -6.43 -14.49
CA GLY A 67 16.31 -6.83 -13.97
C GLY A 67 16.84 -5.85 -12.93
N GLY A 68 17.76 -6.37 -12.09
CA GLY A 68 18.30 -5.63 -10.96
C GLY A 68 17.28 -5.41 -9.85
N THR A 69 17.50 -4.38 -9.06
CA THR A 69 16.66 -4.00 -7.92
C THR A 69 16.29 -2.52 -7.98
N THR A 70 15.24 -2.14 -7.28
CA THR A 70 14.80 -0.74 -7.14
C THR A 70 14.42 -0.48 -5.69
N SER A 71 14.81 0.68 -5.19
CA SER A 71 14.41 1.23 -3.89
C SER A 71 13.58 2.49 -4.09
N LEU A 72 12.76 2.87 -3.10
CA LEU A 72 12.00 4.11 -3.17
C LEU A 72 12.93 5.33 -3.32
N SER A 73 14.09 5.30 -2.68
CA SER A 73 15.12 6.35 -2.78
C SER A 73 15.62 6.62 -4.21
N ASP A 74 15.57 5.61 -5.10
CA ASP A 74 15.99 5.75 -6.50
C ASP A 74 15.01 6.59 -7.32
N LEU A 75 13.80 6.79 -6.79
CA LEU A 75 12.70 7.52 -7.44
C LEU A 75 12.52 8.94 -6.89
N LYS A 76 13.43 9.41 -6.03
CA LYS A 76 13.40 10.78 -5.48
C LYS A 76 13.35 11.83 -6.59
N GLY A 77 12.66 12.94 -6.30
CA GLY A 77 12.46 14.02 -7.27
C GLY A 77 11.20 13.87 -8.12
N LYS A 78 10.54 12.71 -8.06
CA LYS A 78 9.25 12.44 -8.72
C LYS A 78 8.17 12.16 -7.70
N TYR A 79 6.91 12.40 -8.07
CA TYR A 79 5.80 11.74 -7.41
C TYR A 79 5.88 10.24 -7.69
N VAL A 80 5.55 9.41 -6.70
CA VAL A 80 5.51 7.96 -6.86
C VAL A 80 4.12 7.48 -6.48
N TYR A 81 3.37 7.01 -7.49
CA TYR A 81 2.07 6.36 -7.27
C TYR A 81 2.31 4.87 -7.18
N ILE A 82 2.04 4.30 -6.00
CA ILE A 82 2.34 2.90 -5.68
C ILE A 82 1.04 2.11 -5.66
N ASP A 83 1.00 1.02 -6.42
CA ASP A 83 -0.03 -0.02 -6.40
C ASP A 83 0.53 -1.27 -5.70
N VAL A 84 -0.09 -1.67 -4.59
CA VAL A 84 0.24 -2.93 -3.92
C VAL A 84 -0.81 -3.97 -4.29
N TRP A 85 -0.37 -5.04 -4.94
CA TRP A 85 -1.23 -6.02 -5.59
C TRP A 85 -0.71 -7.46 -5.48
N ALA A 86 -1.44 -8.42 -6.03
CA ALA A 86 -0.99 -9.80 -6.21
C ALA A 86 -1.73 -10.47 -7.38
N THR A 87 -1.13 -11.51 -7.94
CA THR A 87 -1.70 -12.26 -9.09
C THR A 87 -2.99 -13.01 -8.77
N TRP A 88 -3.27 -13.27 -7.50
CA TRP A 88 -4.49 -13.90 -7.00
C TRP A 88 -5.57 -12.90 -6.58
N CYS A 89 -5.26 -11.60 -6.63
CA CYS A 89 -6.17 -10.53 -6.20
C CYS A 89 -7.10 -10.11 -7.34
N GLY A 90 -8.30 -10.66 -7.41
CA GLY A 90 -9.29 -10.33 -8.43
C GLY A 90 -9.59 -8.82 -8.52
N PRO A 91 -9.88 -8.12 -7.41
CA PRO A 91 -10.09 -6.67 -7.42
C PRO A 91 -8.88 -5.87 -7.93
N CYS A 92 -7.63 -6.33 -7.63
CA CYS A 92 -6.42 -5.68 -8.16
C CYS A 92 -6.34 -5.81 -9.69
N ILE A 93 -6.63 -7.01 -10.20
CA ILE A 93 -6.64 -7.27 -11.65
C ILE A 93 -7.70 -6.41 -12.36
N ALA A 94 -8.83 -6.15 -11.70
CA ALA A 94 -9.89 -5.30 -12.24
C ALA A 94 -9.46 -3.82 -12.38
N GLU A 95 -8.50 -3.35 -11.57
CA GLU A 95 -7.97 -1.98 -11.67
C GLU A 95 -6.96 -1.80 -12.84
N ILE A 96 -6.38 -2.87 -13.38
CA ILE A 96 -5.33 -2.79 -14.43
C ILE A 96 -5.75 -1.92 -15.62
N PRO A 97 -6.96 -2.06 -16.22
CA PRO A 97 -7.35 -1.22 -17.36
C PRO A 97 -7.37 0.28 -17.04
N SER A 98 -7.82 0.63 -15.83
CA SER A 98 -7.86 2.01 -15.36
C SER A 98 -6.47 2.53 -15.04
N LEU A 99 -5.62 1.72 -14.39
CA LEU A 99 -4.22 2.07 -14.11
C LEU A 99 -3.47 2.39 -15.41
N LYS A 100 -3.60 1.57 -16.44
CA LYS A 100 -2.97 1.83 -17.76
C LYS A 100 -3.44 3.14 -18.40
N LYS A 101 -4.71 3.52 -18.23
CA LYS A 101 -5.23 4.81 -18.71
C LYS A 101 -4.59 5.98 -17.94
N VAL A 102 -4.51 5.86 -16.62
CA VAL A 102 -3.89 6.89 -15.78
C VAL A 102 -2.39 7.01 -16.08
N GLU A 103 -1.67 5.91 -16.23
CA GLU A 103 -0.26 5.91 -16.69
C GLU A 103 -0.09 6.66 -18.01
N ALA A 104 -0.97 6.39 -18.99
CA ALA A 104 -0.92 7.08 -20.29
C ALA A 104 -1.18 8.59 -20.19
N LEU A 105 -2.13 9.02 -19.33
CA LEU A 105 -2.44 10.43 -19.08
C LEU A 105 -1.28 11.19 -18.44
N TYR A 106 -0.49 10.51 -17.62
CA TYR A 106 0.61 11.10 -16.87
C TYR A 106 1.99 10.78 -17.46
N HIS A 107 2.06 10.16 -18.64
CA HIS A 107 3.31 9.70 -19.26
C HIS A 107 4.43 10.75 -19.31
N ASN A 108 4.10 12.02 -19.56
CA ASN A 108 5.09 13.12 -19.63
C ASN A 108 5.06 14.02 -18.39
N LYS A 109 4.54 13.54 -17.26
CA LYS A 109 4.49 14.29 -16.02
C LYS A 109 5.58 13.79 -15.05
N ASN A 110 5.86 14.59 -14.03
CA ASN A 110 6.84 14.25 -13.00
C ASN A 110 6.29 13.23 -12.00
N ILE A 111 5.86 12.07 -12.48
CA ILE A 111 5.31 10.96 -11.67
C ILE A 111 5.81 9.63 -12.21
N GLU A 112 6.11 8.72 -11.30
CA GLU A 112 6.44 7.32 -11.59
C GLU A 112 5.34 6.41 -11.03
N PHE A 113 4.94 5.42 -11.81
CA PHE A 113 3.99 4.39 -11.40
C PHE A 113 4.76 3.14 -11.01
N VAL A 114 4.52 2.64 -9.80
CA VAL A 114 5.21 1.50 -9.22
C VAL A 114 4.19 0.48 -8.76
N SER A 115 4.22 -0.73 -9.30
CA SER A 115 3.39 -1.84 -8.84
C SER A 115 4.25 -2.82 -8.04
N ILE A 116 3.90 -3.03 -6.77
CA ILE A 116 4.60 -3.94 -5.85
C ILE A 116 3.75 -5.18 -5.66
N SER A 117 4.22 -6.31 -6.20
CA SER A 117 3.57 -7.62 -5.97
C SER A 117 3.93 -8.15 -4.58
N ILE A 118 2.91 -8.62 -3.87
CA ILE A 118 3.04 -9.36 -2.61
C ILE A 118 2.81 -10.87 -2.79
N ASP A 119 3.00 -11.38 -4.00
CA ASP A 119 3.02 -12.83 -4.23
C ASP A 119 4.16 -13.49 -3.45
N VAL A 120 4.02 -14.78 -3.17
CA VAL A 120 5.04 -15.56 -2.44
C VAL A 120 5.89 -16.36 -3.42
N LYS A 121 7.21 -16.23 -3.33
CA LYS A 121 8.17 -16.77 -4.32
C LYS A 121 8.00 -18.28 -4.56
N ASP A 122 7.88 -19.06 -3.51
CA ASP A 122 7.95 -20.53 -3.54
C ASP A 122 6.57 -21.22 -3.39
N ARG A 123 5.48 -20.55 -3.76
CA ARG A 123 4.16 -21.19 -3.79
C ARG A 123 3.95 -22.00 -5.07
N PRO A 124 3.19 -23.12 -5.01
CA PRO A 124 2.86 -23.91 -6.21
C PRO A 124 2.06 -23.13 -7.26
N ILE A 125 1.22 -22.20 -6.80
CA ILE A 125 0.35 -21.35 -7.63
C ILE A 125 0.43 -19.92 -7.07
N TYR A 126 0.30 -18.91 -7.95
CA TYR A 126 0.43 -17.49 -7.57
C TYR A 126 1.79 -17.16 -6.95
N ASN A 127 2.82 -17.46 -7.70
CA ASN A 127 4.23 -17.33 -7.35
C ASN A 127 4.93 -16.30 -8.23
N TYR A 128 6.25 -16.23 -8.10
CA TYR A 128 7.13 -15.39 -8.89
C TYR A 128 6.96 -15.58 -10.41
N ASP A 129 6.85 -16.83 -10.90
CA ASP A 129 6.69 -17.10 -12.34
C ASP A 129 5.33 -16.59 -12.84
N LYS A 130 4.26 -16.75 -12.03
CA LYS A 130 2.93 -16.23 -12.36
C LYS A 130 2.92 -14.71 -12.38
N TRP A 131 3.64 -14.04 -11.48
CA TRP A 131 3.82 -12.59 -11.51
C TRP A 131 4.48 -12.13 -12.80
N ARG A 132 5.59 -12.74 -13.19
CA ARG A 132 6.27 -12.43 -14.45
C ARG A 132 5.38 -12.67 -15.67
N GLN A 133 4.71 -13.81 -15.73
CA GLN A 133 3.77 -14.16 -16.79
C GLN A 133 2.65 -13.11 -16.91
N MET A 134 2.05 -12.69 -15.79
CA MET A 134 0.95 -11.73 -15.80
C MET A 134 1.40 -10.33 -16.27
N ILE A 135 2.60 -9.90 -15.93
CA ILE A 135 3.17 -8.64 -16.44
C ILE A 135 3.22 -8.66 -17.97
N GLU A 136 3.69 -9.76 -18.57
CA GLU A 136 3.75 -9.92 -20.02
C GLU A 136 2.35 -10.01 -20.65
N GLU A 137 1.50 -10.93 -20.17
CA GLU A 137 0.14 -11.16 -20.68
C GLU A 137 -0.72 -9.91 -20.64
N LYS A 138 -0.61 -9.13 -19.57
CA LYS A 138 -1.38 -7.88 -19.40
C LYS A 138 -0.65 -6.65 -19.93
N SER A 139 0.59 -6.79 -20.39
CA SER A 139 1.44 -5.68 -20.85
C SER A 139 1.45 -4.56 -19.80
N LEU A 140 1.82 -4.89 -18.55
CA LEU A 140 1.85 -3.92 -17.45
C LEU A 140 3.01 -2.94 -17.64
N GLY A 141 2.68 -1.65 -17.51
CA GLY A 141 3.65 -0.54 -17.60
C GLY A 141 4.35 -0.24 -16.27
N GLY A 142 4.93 0.94 -16.20
CA GLY A 142 5.59 1.43 -14.98
C GLY A 142 6.77 0.59 -14.51
N VAL A 143 7.05 0.70 -13.22
CA VAL A 143 8.06 -0.08 -12.51
C VAL A 143 7.38 -1.24 -11.80
N GLN A 144 7.69 -2.47 -12.20
CA GLN A 144 7.10 -3.68 -11.65
C GLN A 144 8.08 -4.33 -10.68
N LEU A 145 7.70 -4.41 -9.40
CA LEU A 145 8.55 -4.90 -8.31
C LEU A 145 7.95 -6.11 -7.62
N PHE A 146 8.82 -7.00 -7.16
CA PHE A 146 8.45 -8.14 -6.33
C PHE A 146 8.90 -7.90 -4.88
N ALA A 147 7.96 -7.94 -3.93
CA ALA A 147 8.27 -7.72 -2.52
C ALA A 147 9.12 -8.85 -1.95
N ASP A 148 10.06 -8.50 -1.09
CA ASP A 148 11.03 -9.42 -0.47
C ASP A 148 10.40 -10.52 0.40
N ASN A 149 9.24 -10.23 1.03
CA ASN A 149 8.59 -11.14 1.98
C ASN A 149 7.06 -11.01 1.97
N ALA A 150 6.45 -10.78 0.81
CA ALA A 150 4.99 -10.68 0.63
C ALA A 150 4.33 -9.75 1.68
N TRP A 151 3.30 -10.22 2.39
CA TRP A 151 2.65 -9.49 3.49
C TRP A 151 3.58 -9.14 4.66
N ASN A 152 4.69 -9.86 4.80
CA ASN A 152 5.66 -9.67 5.88
C ASN A 152 6.82 -8.75 5.49
N SER A 153 6.80 -8.19 4.28
CA SER A 153 7.81 -7.21 3.88
C SER A 153 7.82 -6.01 4.83
N GLN A 154 8.99 -5.41 4.99
CA GLN A 154 9.12 -4.24 5.86
C GLN A 154 8.20 -3.10 5.41
N PHE A 155 8.08 -2.88 4.11
CA PHE A 155 7.24 -1.84 3.52
C PHE A 155 5.76 -2.04 3.83
N THR A 156 5.20 -3.24 3.59
CA THR A 156 3.80 -3.54 3.86
C THR A 156 3.46 -3.40 5.35
N LYS A 157 4.36 -3.86 6.23
CA LYS A 157 4.19 -3.72 7.69
C LYS A 157 4.25 -2.27 8.14
N ALA A 158 5.19 -1.49 7.62
CA ALA A 158 5.35 -0.09 7.99
C ALA A 158 4.16 0.76 7.55
N PHE A 159 3.58 0.50 6.37
CA PHE A 159 2.34 1.12 5.92
C PHE A 159 1.05 0.49 6.48
N VAL A 160 1.18 -0.49 7.39
CA VAL A 160 0.02 -1.20 7.98
C VAL A 160 -0.92 -1.76 6.90
N ILE A 161 -0.35 -2.21 5.77
CA ILE A 161 -1.12 -2.77 4.65
C ILE A 161 -1.55 -4.18 5.04
N ASN A 162 -2.85 -4.40 5.16
CA ASN A 162 -3.47 -5.69 5.51
C ASN A 162 -4.53 -6.15 4.51
N SER A 163 -4.77 -5.38 3.47
CA SER A 163 -5.67 -5.70 2.36
C SER A 163 -5.18 -5.06 1.07
N ILE A 164 -5.49 -5.69 -0.06
CA ILE A 164 -5.20 -5.21 -1.41
C ILE A 164 -6.48 -5.24 -2.27
N PRO A 165 -6.58 -4.38 -3.30
CA PRO A 165 -5.59 -3.40 -3.74
C PRO A 165 -5.39 -2.28 -2.71
N ARG A 166 -4.17 -1.76 -2.64
CA ARG A 166 -3.84 -0.58 -1.83
C ARG A 166 -3.03 0.38 -2.70
N PHE A 167 -3.43 1.64 -2.71
CA PHE A 167 -2.75 2.69 -3.47
C PHE A 167 -2.16 3.72 -2.52
N LEU A 168 -0.94 4.17 -2.83
CA LEU A 168 -0.21 5.16 -2.05
C LEU A 168 0.32 6.24 -2.98
N LEU A 169 0.47 7.46 -2.49
CA LEU A 169 1.11 8.55 -3.22
C LEU A 169 2.21 9.18 -2.37
N ILE A 170 3.43 9.16 -2.90
CA ILE A 170 4.61 9.75 -2.27
C ILE A 170 5.05 10.96 -3.08
N GLY A 171 5.44 12.03 -2.41
CA GLY A 171 5.92 13.25 -3.02
C GLY A 171 7.38 13.20 -3.45
N PRO A 172 7.83 14.16 -4.27
CA PRO A 172 9.21 14.24 -4.75
C PRO A 172 10.27 14.37 -3.64
N ASP A 173 9.86 14.89 -2.50
CA ASP A 173 10.67 15.02 -1.28
C ASP A 173 10.75 13.72 -0.46
N GLY A 174 10.02 12.68 -0.90
CA GLY A 174 9.90 11.38 -0.22
C GLY A 174 8.95 11.40 0.97
N ASN A 175 8.09 12.42 1.09
CA ASN A 175 7.06 12.47 2.11
C ASN A 175 5.75 11.90 1.58
N ILE A 176 4.93 11.38 2.50
CA ILE A 176 3.62 10.81 2.16
C ILE A 176 2.68 11.95 1.74
N VAL A 177 2.14 11.87 0.53
CA VAL A 177 1.02 12.71 0.07
C VAL A 177 -0.30 12.06 0.43
N SER A 178 -0.40 10.73 0.24
CA SER A 178 -1.55 9.93 0.68
C SER A 178 -1.11 8.51 1.00
N GLY A 179 -1.47 8.03 2.19
CA GLY A 179 -1.32 6.64 2.61
C GLY A 179 -2.48 5.73 2.17
N ASP A 180 -3.51 6.33 1.55
CA ASP A 180 -4.66 5.67 0.93
C ASP A 180 -5.11 6.54 -0.25
N ALA A 181 -4.35 6.48 -1.34
CA ALA A 181 -4.61 7.26 -2.54
C ALA A 181 -5.86 6.72 -3.28
N PRO A 182 -6.58 7.57 -4.04
CA PRO A 182 -7.69 7.13 -4.88
C PRO A 182 -7.29 5.98 -5.81
N ARG A 183 -8.23 5.10 -6.10
CA ARG A 183 -8.03 4.03 -7.06
C ARG A 183 -7.95 4.58 -8.48
N PRO A 184 -7.28 3.89 -9.40
CA PRO A 184 -7.26 4.32 -10.80
C PRO A 184 -8.65 4.40 -11.45
N SER A 185 -9.65 3.68 -10.90
CA SER A 185 -11.03 3.66 -11.39
C SER A 185 -11.94 4.74 -10.81
N ASP A 186 -11.51 5.48 -9.77
CA ASP A 186 -12.32 6.52 -9.07
C ASP A 186 -12.51 7.85 -9.84
#